data_3ecd5ca27cfacf6d03ff671091a2b734
#
_entry.id   3ecd5ca27cfacf6d03ff671091a2b734
#
_cell.length_a   1.000
_cell.length_b   1.000
_cell.length_c   1.000
_cell.angle_alpha   90.00
_cell.angle_beta   90.00
_cell.angle_gamma   90.00
#
_symmetry.space_group_name_H-M   'P 1'
#
loop_
_entity.id
_entity.type
_entity.pdbx_description
1 polymer ?
#
loop_
_entity_poly.entity_id
_entity_poly.type
_entity_poly.pdbx_seq_one_letter_code
_entity_poly.pdbx_strand_id
1 'polypeptide(L)'
;LFMLAHRRPPPTEGCQWLEVPPLIQTLMDDLEIRPAYVMNLRWDVIAWNQIADKLFGFSHLDQHERNILRMVFANPALRKRLPAWQEDAQQILALFRCDLATAPQDPAMLTLIEDLKVLSADFRRWWKKPEPVSYRRGIASILDFEDKRLDFIHETLIVDEHRHLKMIAYFAQKAPQMTTPEI
;
A
#
# COMPACT_ATOMS: atom_id res chain seq x y z
N LEU A 1 24.42 -3.66 22.40
CA LEU A 1 24.92 -4.39 21.21
C LEU A 1 23.78 -4.80 20.25
N PHE A 2 22.65 -5.29 20.77
CA PHE A 2 21.50 -5.74 19.95
C PHE A 2 20.83 -4.61 19.14
N MET A 3 20.78 -3.40 19.67
CA MET A 3 20.19 -2.24 19.00
C MET A 3 21.02 -1.68 17.83
N LEU A 4 22.32 -1.93 17.80
CA LEU A 4 23.24 -1.47 16.75
C LEU A 4 23.24 -2.42 15.53
N ALA A 5 22.91 -3.70 15.72
CA ALA A 5 22.90 -4.69 14.65
C ALA A 5 21.74 -4.50 13.65
N HIS A 6 20.69 -3.76 13.99
CA HIS A 6 19.51 -3.57 13.16
C HIS A 6 19.41 -2.20 12.48
N ARG A 7 20.37 -1.32 12.68
CA ARG A 7 20.49 -0.06 11.90
C ARG A 7 21.44 -0.26 10.73
N ARG A 8 20.99 -0.98 9.72
CA ARG A 8 21.60 -0.78 8.40
C ARG A 8 21.13 0.56 7.86
N PRO A 9 22.05 1.43 7.37
CA PRO A 9 21.62 2.63 6.66
C PRO A 9 20.75 2.20 5.47
N PRO A 10 19.78 3.04 5.05
CA PRO A 10 19.06 2.79 3.81
C PRO A 10 20.09 2.60 2.70
N PRO A 11 19.85 1.70 1.72
CA PRO A 11 20.77 1.50 0.63
C PRO A 11 21.04 2.83 -0.05
N THR A 12 22.32 3.19 -0.09
CA THR A 12 22.79 4.38 -0.80
C THR A 12 22.49 4.21 -2.27
N GLU A 13 21.77 5.16 -2.82
CA GLU A 13 21.57 5.52 -4.24
C GLU A 13 21.62 4.38 -5.27
N GLY A 14 20.51 4.17 -5.97
CA GLY A 14 20.48 3.41 -7.21
C GLY A 14 19.38 2.35 -7.29
N CYS A 15 19.45 1.55 -8.31
CA CYS A 15 18.47 0.58 -8.82
C CYS A 15 17.91 -0.46 -7.82
N GLN A 16 18.47 -0.62 -6.63
CA GLN A 16 18.04 -1.63 -5.65
C GLN A 16 16.60 -1.44 -5.13
N TRP A 17 16.03 -0.26 -5.30
CA TRP A 17 14.64 0.03 -4.89
C TRP A 17 13.57 -0.51 -5.85
N LEU A 18 14.00 -1.05 -7.00
CA LEU A 18 13.12 -1.53 -8.06
C LEU A 18 13.22 -3.06 -8.28
N GLU A 19 14.13 -3.73 -7.58
CA GLU A 19 14.31 -5.17 -7.74
C GLU A 19 13.66 -5.95 -6.59
N VAL A 20 12.82 -6.91 -6.96
CA VAL A 20 12.19 -7.84 -6.03
C VAL A 20 12.91 -9.17 -6.11
N PRO A 21 13.30 -9.79 -4.97
CA PRO A 21 13.91 -11.12 -4.99
C PRO A 21 12.97 -12.13 -5.69
N PRO A 22 13.49 -12.99 -6.57
CA PRO A 22 12.67 -13.96 -7.32
C PRO A 22 11.80 -14.85 -6.43
N LEU A 23 12.28 -15.20 -5.24
CA LEU A 23 11.53 -15.99 -4.27
C LEU A 23 10.27 -15.25 -3.77
N ILE A 24 10.33 -13.93 -3.63
CA ILE A 24 9.17 -13.12 -3.22
C ILE A 24 8.10 -13.09 -4.33
N GLN A 25 8.54 -13.02 -5.61
CA GLN A 25 7.61 -13.14 -6.74
C GLN A 25 6.95 -14.51 -6.74
N THR A 26 7.72 -15.60 -6.60
CA THR A 26 7.17 -16.97 -6.49
C THR A 26 6.16 -17.07 -5.34
N LEU A 27 6.49 -16.52 -4.16
CA LEU A 27 5.57 -16.53 -3.02
C LEU A 27 4.26 -15.79 -3.32
N MET A 28 4.30 -14.67 -4.04
CA MET A 28 3.07 -13.96 -4.43
C MET A 28 2.26 -14.76 -5.45
N ASP A 29 2.92 -15.43 -6.39
CA ASP A 29 2.26 -16.22 -7.43
C ASP A 29 1.60 -17.48 -6.84
N ASP A 30 2.17 -18.06 -5.77
CA ASP A 30 1.57 -19.17 -5.00
C ASP A 30 0.30 -18.74 -4.24
N LEU A 31 0.05 -17.44 -4.10
CA LEU A 31 -1.20 -16.91 -3.54
C LEU A 31 -2.30 -16.84 -4.61
N GLU A 32 -2.70 -17.99 -5.17
CA GLU A 32 -3.58 -18.12 -6.35
C GLU A 32 -4.91 -17.34 -6.32
N ILE A 33 -5.47 -17.10 -5.12
CA ILE A 33 -6.77 -16.44 -4.93
C ILE A 33 -6.67 -15.15 -4.11
N ARG A 34 -5.47 -14.72 -3.77
CA ARG A 34 -5.24 -13.58 -2.87
C ARG A 34 -4.45 -12.48 -3.59
N PRO A 35 -5.00 -11.26 -3.67
CA PRO A 35 -4.22 -10.14 -4.19
C PRO A 35 -2.97 -9.93 -3.34
N ALA A 36 -1.81 -9.86 -3.98
CA ALA A 36 -0.55 -9.53 -3.33
C ALA A 36 0.32 -8.66 -4.24
N TYR A 37 1.01 -7.70 -3.62
CA TYR A 37 1.97 -6.85 -4.31
C TYR A 37 3.11 -6.45 -3.39
N VAL A 38 4.23 -6.06 -3.98
CA VAL A 38 5.38 -5.48 -3.27
C VAL A 38 5.49 -4.01 -3.62
N MET A 39 5.69 -3.20 -2.59
CA MET A 39 6.03 -1.79 -2.74
C MET A 39 7.35 -1.47 -2.04
N ASN A 40 8.05 -0.45 -2.54
CA ASN A 40 9.25 0.08 -1.92
C ASN A 40 8.94 1.13 -0.84
N LEU A 41 9.97 1.70 -0.20
CA LEU A 41 9.83 2.74 0.82
C LEU A 41 9.18 4.03 0.27
N ARG A 42 9.28 4.28 -1.03
CA ARG A 42 8.64 5.42 -1.72
C ARG A 42 7.17 5.15 -2.07
N TRP A 43 6.68 3.96 -1.72
CA TRP A 43 5.32 3.47 -2.01
C TRP A 43 5.07 3.20 -3.50
N ASP A 44 6.14 3.02 -4.31
CA ASP A 44 6.03 2.55 -5.68
C ASP A 44 5.77 1.05 -5.68
N VAL A 45 4.75 0.61 -6.40
CA VAL A 45 4.45 -0.81 -6.61
C VAL A 45 5.41 -1.35 -7.66
N ILE A 46 6.24 -2.31 -7.26
CA ILE A 46 7.34 -2.82 -8.10
C ILE A 46 7.12 -4.26 -8.57
N ALA A 47 6.25 -5.01 -7.89
CA ALA A 47 5.84 -6.35 -8.28
C ALA A 47 4.44 -6.66 -7.76
N TRP A 48 3.73 -7.55 -8.42
CA TRP A 48 2.38 -7.98 -8.05
C TRP A 48 2.04 -9.33 -8.66
N ASN A 49 1.06 -10.04 -8.09
CA ASN A 49 0.50 -11.23 -8.71
C ASN A 49 -0.70 -10.89 -9.61
N GLN A 50 -1.13 -11.87 -10.40
CA GLN A 50 -2.23 -11.69 -11.35
C GLN A 50 -3.54 -11.24 -10.69
N ILE A 51 -3.81 -11.68 -9.46
CA ILE A 51 -5.04 -11.32 -8.73
C ILE A 51 -5.00 -9.86 -8.30
N ALA A 52 -3.85 -9.37 -7.84
CA ALA A 52 -3.68 -7.94 -7.54
C ALA A 52 -3.82 -7.09 -8.82
N ASP A 53 -3.29 -7.55 -9.95
CA ASP A 53 -3.45 -6.85 -11.22
C ASP A 53 -4.92 -6.74 -11.64
N LYS A 54 -5.68 -7.85 -11.56
CA LYS A 54 -7.12 -7.84 -11.83
C LYS A 54 -7.89 -6.89 -10.91
N LEU A 55 -7.44 -6.69 -9.67
CA LEU A 55 -8.13 -5.84 -8.70
C LEU A 55 -7.73 -4.37 -8.82
N PHE A 56 -6.46 -4.08 -9.03
CA PHE A 56 -5.91 -2.71 -8.99
C PHE A 56 -5.53 -2.16 -10.35
N GLY A 57 -5.30 -3.04 -11.37
CA GLY A 57 -4.96 -2.64 -12.72
C GLY A 57 -3.52 -2.12 -12.88
N PHE A 58 -2.57 -2.63 -12.10
CA PHE A 58 -1.18 -2.16 -12.10
C PHE A 58 -0.52 -2.23 -13.48
N SER A 59 -0.81 -3.27 -14.27
CA SER A 59 -0.24 -3.44 -15.62
C SER A 59 -0.68 -2.36 -16.61
N HIS A 60 -1.81 -1.69 -16.36
CA HIS A 60 -2.35 -0.63 -17.20
C HIS A 60 -1.86 0.78 -16.81
N LEU A 61 -1.10 0.87 -15.72
CA LEU A 61 -0.55 2.13 -15.23
C LEU A 61 0.91 2.28 -15.66
N ASP A 62 1.31 3.50 -15.97
CA ASP A 62 2.72 3.83 -16.15
C ASP A 62 3.49 3.66 -14.84
N GLN A 63 4.81 3.44 -14.94
CA GLN A 63 5.67 3.25 -13.77
C GLN A 63 5.50 4.37 -12.74
N HIS A 64 5.35 5.61 -13.18
CA HIS A 64 5.15 6.78 -12.33
C HIS A 64 3.78 6.78 -11.63
N GLU A 65 2.75 6.22 -12.26
CA GLU A 65 1.39 6.12 -11.72
C GLU A 65 1.23 4.97 -10.74
N ARG A 66 2.09 3.94 -10.84
CA ARG A 66 2.12 2.77 -9.96
C ARG A 66 2.67 3.08 -8.57
N ASN A 67 2.19 4.16 -7.98
CA ASN A 67 2.51 4.59 -6.62
C ASN A 67 1.22 4.64 -5.82
N ILE A 68 1.17 3.98 -4.66
CA ILE A 68 -0.05 3.84 -3.85
C ILE A 68 -0.64 5.20 -3.47
N LEU A 69 0.20 6.20 -3.15
CA LEU A 69 -0.31 7.53 -2.82
C LEU A 69 -0.91 8.22 -4.05
N ARG A 70 -0.28 8.12 -5.23
CA ARG A 70 -0.85 8.64 -6.47
C ARG A 70 -2.16 7.96 -6.82
N MET A 71 -2.21 6.64 -6.70
CA MET A 71 -3.43 5.87 -6.95
C MET A 71 -4.57 6.29 -6.03
N VAL A 72 -4.31 6.49 -4.75
CA VAL A 72 -5.34 6.85 -3.77
C VAL A 72 -5.77 8.31 -3.89
N PHE A 73 -4.83 9.23 -4.10
CA PHE A 73 -5.12 10.67 -4.05
C PHE A 73 -5.34 11.33 -5.43
N ALA A 74 -4.81 10.76 -6.51
CA ALA A 74 -4.86 11.36 -7.85
C ALA A 74 -5.62 10.52 -8.88
N ASN A 75 -6.04 9.28 -8.57
CA ASN A 75 -6.82 8.45 -9.49
C ASN A 75 -8.33 8.48 -9.14
N PRO A 76 -9.17 9.20 -9.93
CA PRO A 76 -10.61 9.32 -9.63
C PRO A 76 -11.35 7.99 -9.79
N ALA A 77 -10.88 7.09 -10.66
CA ALA A 77 -11.51 5.80 -10.88
C ALA A 77 -11.33 4.89 -9.66
N LEU A 78 -10.11 4.81 -9.11
CA LEU A 78 -9.88 4.06 -7.88
C LEU A 78 -10.62 4.68 -6.68
N ARG A 79 -10.64 6.02 -6.58
CA ARG A 79 -11.38 6.72 -5.51
C ARG A 79 -12.85 6.31 -5.45
N LYS A 80 -13.51 6.17 -6.59
CA LYS A 80 -14.93 5.74 -6.67
C LYS A 80 -15.12 4.30 -6.20
N ARG A 81 -14.10 3.48 -6.32
CA ARG A 81 -14.13 2.07 -5.92
C ARG A 81 -13.80 1.84 -4.45
N LEU A 82 -13.43 2.86 -3.70
CA LEU A 82 -13.11 2.78 -2.27
C LEU A 82 -14.28 3.36 -1.45
N PRO A 83 -15.19 2.53 -0.90
CA PRO A 83 -16.38 3.02 -0.17
C PRO A 83 -16.04 3.87 1.07
N ALA A 84 -14.92 3.59 1.72
CA ALA A 84 -14.41 4.32 2.87
C ALA A 84 -13.15 5.15 2.51
N TRP A 85 -13.12 5.72 1.29
CA TRP A 85 -11.94 6.37 0.74
C TRP A 85 -11.30 7.41 1.68
N GLN A 86 -12.10 8.20 2.37
CA GLN A 86 -11.58 9.26 3.23
C GLN A 86 -10.77 8.70 4.39
N GLU A 87 -11.31 7.70 5.07
CA GLU A 87 -10.64 7.03 6.19
C GLU A 87 -9.41 6.26 5.73
N ASP A 88 -9.52 5.53 4.62
CA ASP A 88 -8.43 4.77 4.04
C ASP A 88 -7.28 5.68 3.60
N ALA A 89 -7.59 6.79 2.93
CA ALA A 89 -6.60 7.76 2.46
C ALA A 89 -5.88 8.46 3.62
N GLN A 90 -6.59 8.81 4.69
CA GLN A 90 -5.98 9.39 5.89
C GLN A 90 -5.07 8.39 6.60
N GLN A 91 -5.47 7.13 6.69
CA GLN A 91 -4.65 6.06 7.28
C GLN A 91 -3.38 5.81 6.45
N ILE A 92 -3.52 5.72 5.13
CA ILE A 92 -2.40 5.59 4.19
C ILE A 92 -1.42 6.77 4.36
N LEU A 93 -1.92 7.99 4.45
CA LEU A 93 -1.11 9.18 4.65
C LEU A 93 -0.36 9.17 6.00
N ALA A 94 -0.99 8.66 7.06
CA ALA A 94 -0.34 8.52 8.36
C ALA A 94 0.81 7.51 8.32
N LEU A 95 0.60 6.35 7.65
CA LEU A 95 1.63 5.33 7.47
C LEU A 95 2.79 5.86 6.61
N PHE A 96 2.50 6.59 5.53
CA PHE A 96 3.52 7.21 4.68
C PHE A 96 4.42 8.18 5.47
N ARG A 97 3.85 8.96 6.39
CA ARG A 97 4.64 9.85 7.25
C ARG A 97 5.60 9.10 8.15
N CYS A 98 5.21 7.93 8.66
CA CYS A 98 6.11 7.07 9.43
C CYS A 98 7.29 6.59 8.57
N ASP A 99 7.02 6.21 7.32
CA ASP A 99 8.07 5.79 6.39
C ASP A 99 8.97 6.96 5.98
N LEU A 100 8.41 8.12 5.69
CA LEU A 100 9.18 9.33 5.40
C LEU A 100 10.14 9.72 6.54
N ALA A 101 9.73 9.50 7.79
CA ALA A 101 10.59 9.77 8.93
C ALA A 101 11.85 8.90 8.96
N THR A 102 11.87 7.76 8.25
CA THR A 102 13.05 6.89 8.11
C THR A 102 14.01 7.36 7.00
N ALA A 103 13.52 8.13 6.02
CA ALA A 103 14.30 8.66 4.91
C ALA A 103 13.86 10.11 4.59
N PRO A 104 14.01 11.07 5.52
CA PRO A 104 13.41 12.41 5.43
C PRO A 104 14.01 13.29 4.34
N GLN A 105 15.16 12.89 3.79
CA GLN A 105 15.86 13.61 2.73
C GLN A 105 15.77 12.91 1.36
N ASP A 106 14.95 11.86 1.21
CA ASP A 106 14.79 11.18 -0.07
C ASP A 106 14.16 12.13 -1.10
N PRO A 107 14.88 12.50 -2.19
CA PRO A 107 14.39 13.51 -3.13
C PRO A 107 13.12 13.08 -3.85
N ALA A 108 12.96 11.78 -4.13
CA ALA A 108 11.79 11.27 -4.84
C ALA A 108 10.54 11.32 -3.94
N MET A 109 10.66 11.02 -2.64
CA MET A 109 9.56 11.17 -1.69
C MET A 109 9.16 12.65 -1.53
N LEU A 110 10.14 13.55 -1.49
CA LEU A 110 9.87 15.00 -1.41
C LEU A 110 9.16 15.51 -2.68
N THR A 111 9.62 15.08 -3.86
CA THR A 111 8.96 15.41 -5.14
C THR A 111 7.53 14.85 -5.17
N LEU A 112 7.31 13.60 -4.76
CA LEU A 112 5.99 13.00 -4.68
C LEU A 112 5.03 13.82 -3.80
N ILE A 113 5.51 14.31 -2.66
CA ILE A 113 4.72 15.15 -1.76
C ILE A 113 4.30 16.47 -2.45
N GLU A 114 5.23 17.15 -3.11
CA GLU A 114 4.91 18.40 -3.80
C GLU A 114 3.92 18.18 -4.95
N ASP A 115 4.11 17.12 -5.75
CA ASP A 115 3.16 16.75 -6.80
C ASP A 115 1.76 16.48 -6.24
N LEU A 116 1.66 15.70 -5.17
CA LEU A 116 0.38 15.36 -4.56
C LEU A 116 -0.32 16.57 -3.92
N LYS A 117 0.43 17.55 -3.42
CA LYS A 117 -0.14 18.82 -2.95
C LYS A 117 -0.79 19.61 -4.10
N VAL A 118 -0.25 19.50 -5.31
CA VAL A 118 -0.83 20.14 -6.51
C VAL A 118 -2.06 19.34 -6.99
N LEU A 119 -1.92 18.02 -7.11
CA LEU A 119 -2.93 17.13 -7.70
C LEU A 119 -4.16 16.92 -6.82
N SER A 120 -4.02 16.97 -5.49
CA SER A 120 -5.09 16.64 -4.56
C SER A 120 -5.29 17.70 -3.48
N ALA A 121 -6.46 18.34 -3.47
CA ALA A 121 -6.84 19.28 -2.43
C ALA A 121 -6.95 18.61 -1.06
N ASP A 122 -7.45 17.36 -1.02
CA ASP A 122 -7.56 16.57 0.21
C ASP A 122 -6.18 16.22 0.77
N PHE A 123 -5.24 15.75 -0.09
CA PHE A 123 -3.86 15.52 0.33
C PHE A 123 -3.23 16.78 0.91
N ARG A 124 -3.32 17.91 0.18
CA ARG A 124 -2.77 19.19 0.63
C ARG A 124 -3.33 19.65 1.98
N ARG A 125 -4.65 19.48 2.18
CA ARG A 125 -5.33 19.81 3.45
C ARG A 125 -4.81 18.96 4.59
N TRP A 126 -4.83 17.65 4.44
CA TRP A 126 -4.41 16.71 5.49
C TRP A 126 -2.90 16.71 5.72
N TRP A 127 -2.11 17.03 4.69
CA TRP A 127 -0.67 17.20 4.86
C TRP A 127 -0.33 18.36 5.80
N LYS A 128 -1.03 19.49 5.67
CA LYS A 128 -0.82 20.66 6.54
C LYS A 128 -1.31 20.45 7.96
N LYS A 129 -2.45 19.79 8.12
CA LYS A 129 -3.10 19.57 9.42
C LYS A 129 -3.47 18.09 9.53
N PRO A 130 -2.63 17.28 10.17
CA PRO A 130 -2.95 15.89 10.46
C PRO A 130 -4.21 15.80 11.31
N GLU A 131 -5.18 15.04 10.85
CA GLU A 131 -6.36 14.71 11.63
C GLU A 131 -6.09 13.41 12.41
N PRO A 132 -6.64 13.25 13.63
CA PRO A 132 -6.56 11.99 14.35
C PRO A 132 -7.21 10.88 13.51
N VAL A 133 -6.47 9.85 13.18
CA VAL A 133 -6.98 8.72 12.41
C VAL A 133 -7.30 7.59 13.37
N SER A 134 -8.55 7.13 13.35
CA SER A 134 -8.90 5.88 14.01
C SER A 134 -8.27 4.73 13.24
N TYR A 135 -7.25 4.10 13.82
CA TYR A 135 -6.54 3.00 13.17
C TYR A 135 -7.47 1.80 13.00
N ARG A 136 -7.91 1.56 11.77
CA ARG A 136 -8.57 0.33 11.37
C ARG A 136 -7.51 -0.70 11.00
N ARG A 137 -7.26 -1.63 11.88
CA ARG A 137 -6.26 -2.66 11.62
C ARG A 137 -6.72 -3.53 10.44
N GLY A 138 -6.07 -3.34 9.31
CA GLY A 138 -6.08 -4.28 8.20
C GLY A 138 -7.38 -4.47 7.42
N ILE A 139 -8.45 -3.73 7.68
CA ILE A 139 -9.70 -3.89 6.92
C ILE A 139 -9.70 -2.92 5.74
N ALA A 140 -9.79 -3.45 4.53
CA ALA A 140 -9.94 -2.69 3.31
C ALA A 140 -11.18 -3.16 2.56
N SER A 141 -12.02 -2.23 2.13
CA SER A 141 -13.17 -2.51 1.27
C SER A 141 -12.93 -1.89 -0.09
N ILE A 142 -13.11 -2.67 -1.14
CA ILE A 142 -13.00 -2.18 -2.52
C ILE A 142 -14.18 -2.71 -3.35
N LEU A 143 -14.69 -1.90 -4.26
CA LEU A 143 -15.61 -2.36 -5.28
C LEU A 143 -14.80 -2.95 -6.44
N ASP A 144 -15.20 -4.12 -6.94
CA ASP A 144 -14.65 -4.64 -8.18
C ASP A 144 -15.17 -3.88 -9.40
N PHE A 145 -14.86 -4.34 -10.60
CA PHE A 145 -15.32 -3.67 -11.83
C PHE A 145 -16.82 -3.88 -12.17
N GLU A 146 -17.49 -4.74 -11.39
CA GLU A 146 -18.94 -4.99 -11.47
C GLU A 146 -19.69 -4.32 -10.30
N ASP A 147 -19.05 -3.38 -9.60
CA ASP A 147 -19.54 -2.68 -8.41
C ASP A 147 -19.87 -3.61 -7.21
N LYS A 148 -19.36 -4.82 -7.22
CA LYS A 148 -19.49 -5.74 -6.10
C LYS A 148 -18.48 -5.39 -5.02
N ARG A 149 -18.96 -5.24 -3.78
CA ARG A 149 -18.10 -4.98 -2.63
C ARG A 149 -17.31 -6.23 -2.24
N LEU A 150 -16.01 -6.05 -2.14
CA LEU A 150 -15.06 -7.02 -1.62
C LEU A 150 -14.44 -6.48 -0.34
N ASP A 151 -14.58 -7.21 0.75
CA ASP A 151 -14.00 -6.87 2.04
C ASP A 151 -12.79 -7.78 2.31
N PHE A 152 -11.66 -7.15 2.63
CA PHE A 152 -10.40 -7.82 2.87
C PHE A 152 -9.83 -7.45 4.24
N ILE A 153 -9.09 -8.39 4.80
CA ILE A 153 -8.06 -8.10 5.79
C ILE A 153 -6.74 -8.11 5.04
N HIS A 154 -5.92 -7.06 5.19
CA HIS A 154 -4.59 -7.06 4.61
C HIS A 154 -3.52 -7.11 5.69
N GLU A 155 -2.44 -7.78 5.37
CA GLU A 155 -1.24 -7.84 6.20
C GLU A 155 -0.04 -7.31 5.43
N THR A 156 0.85 -6.65 6.15
CA THR A 156 2.09 -6.10 5.62
C THR A 156 3.26 -6.93 6.14
N LEU A 157 3.99 -7.55 5.24
CA LEU A 157 5.20 -8.30 5.54
C LEU A 157 6.41 -7.46 5.13
N ILE A 158 7.38 -7.31 6.03
CA ILE A 158 8.64 -6.64 5.74
C ILE A 158 9.63 -7.71 5.26
N VAL A 159 10.22 -7.50 4.09
CA VAL A 159 11.24 -8.39 3.55
C VAL A 159 12.57 -8.08 4.23
N ASP A 160 13.08 -9.00 5.04
CA ASP A 160 14.19 -8.77 5.99
C ASP A 160 15.49 -8.28 5.34
N GLU A 161 15.89 -8.89 4.24
CA GLU A 161 17.12 -8.50 3.53
C GLU A 161 16.98 -7.14 2.84
N HIS A 162 15.73 -6.77 2.52
CA HIS A 162 15.35 -5.54 1.85
C HIS A 162 14.29 -4.81 2.66
N ARG A 163 14.68 -4.26 3.82
CA ARG A 163 13.76 -3.59 4.77
C ARG A 163 12.95 -2.45 4.16
N HIS A 164 13.41 -1.92 3.03
CA HIS A 164 12.68 -0.93 2.24
C HIS A 164 11.58 -1.53 1.38
N LEU A 165 11.48 -2.87 1.30
CA LEU A 165 10.43 -3.58 0.58
C LEU A 165 9.35 -4.09 1.55
N LYS A 166 8.11 -3.85 1.19
CA LYS A 166 6.92 -4.32 1.90
C LYS A 166 6.07 -5.12 0.95
N MET A 167 5.78 -6.37 1.32
CA MET A 167 4.79 -7.18 0.62
C MET A 167 3.44 -7.01 1.32
N ILE A 168 2.44 -6.63 0.57
CA ILE A 168 1.05 -6.49 1.04
C ILE A 168 0.25 -7.65 0.50
N ALA A 169 -0.41 -8.43 1.37
CA ALA A 169 -1.28 -9.53 0.97
C ALA A 169 -2.70 -9.31 1.54
N TYR A 170 -3.70 -9.54 0.69
CA TYR A 170 -5.11 -9.37 1.01
C TYR A 170 -5.79 -10.70 1.22
N PHE A 171 -6.54 -10.81 2.30
CA PHE A 171 -7.28 -12.02 2.68
C PHE A 171 -8.76 -11.68 2.71
N ALA A 172 -9.58 -12.38 1.94
CA ALA A 172 -11.02 -12.16 1.96
C ALA A 172 -11.56 -12.35 3.39
N GLN A 173 -12.31 -11.38 3.87
CA GLN A 173 -12.98 -11.51 5.15
C GLN A 173 -14.13 -12.48 4.97
N LYS A 174 -14.08 -13.65 5.65
CA LYS A 174 -15.22 -14.55 5.71
C LYS A 174 -16.35 -13.84 6.44
N ALA A 175 -17.54 -13.83 5.86
CA ALA A 175 -18.73 -13.41 6.59
C ALA A 175 -18.77 -14.13 7.94
N PRO A 176 -19.11 -13.45 9.05
CA PRO A 176 -19.22 -14.10 10.35
C PRO A 176 -20.18 -15.27 10.20
N GLN A 177 -19.70 -16.47 10.48
CA GLN A 177 -20.58 -17.64 10.57
C GLN A 177 -21.52 -17.35 11.73
N MET A 178 -22.81 -17.14 11.42
CA MET A 178 -23.85 -17.15 12.43
C MET A 178 -23.84 -18.56 13.02
N THR A 179 -23.23 -18.70 14.19
CA THR A 179 -23.44 -19.87 15.03
C THR A 179 -24.93 -19.90 15.38
N THR A 180 -25.66 -20.80 14.75
CA THR A 180 -27.03 -21.11 15.17
C THR A 180 -26.93 -21.60 16.63
N PRO A 181 -27.64 -20.99 17.60
CA PRO A 181 -27.67 -21.51 18.94
C PRO A 181 -28.31 -22.90 18.86
N GLU A 182 -27.58 -23.93 19.30
CA GLU A 182 -28.20 -25.24 19.57
C GLU A 182 -29.27 -25.05 20.64
N ILE A 183 -30.48 -25.42 20.27
CA ILE A 183 -31.67 -25.51 21.16
C ILE A 183 -31.57 -26.78 22.01
#